data_5cb3704c45acf603190ad9bb5b960f6b
#
_entry.id   5cb3704c45acf603190ad9bb5b960f6b
#
_cell.length_a   1.000
_cell.length_b   1.000
_cell.length_c   1.000
_cell.angle_alpha   90.00
_cell.angle_beta   90.00
_cell.angle_gamma   90.00
#
_symmetry.space_group_name_H-M   'P 1'
#
loop_
_entity.id
_entity.type
_entity.pdbx_description
1 polymer ?
#
loop_
_entity_poly.entity_id
_entity_poly.type
_entity_poly.pdbx_seq_one_letter_code
_entity_poly.pdbx_strand_id
1 'polypeptide(L)'
;LKPLLRFGWEVIAVNRSNKRAIKIAKEYLTKEEIKNVHFIEIDLSDLDDVRKGCGEILERFKKPINSLICNAAVYKPRIRRPERSPQGFENSMAVNHFGHFLMINLLMENILSSEREIVLNGKSTVFKPRITVLGTVTANYSELGGRIPIPAPADLGDLSGFKNGFLSPISMANGKKFKPGKAYKDSKLCNMVTVQELSKRYPAEKIIVNSLYPGCVADTKLFRDTPWLFRFLFPIFQKFITKGYVSQRLAGERVAQVATYKEFAKPSVHWSWGNRQKT
;
A
#
# COMPACT_ATOMS: atom_id res chain seq x y z
N LEU A 1 4.99 -7.44 -9.37
CA LEU A 1 6.18 -7.32 -10.24
C LEU A 1 5.90 -7.86 -11.65
N LYS A 2 5.62 -9.17 -11.80
CA LYS A 2 5.56 -9.84 -13.12
C LYS A 2 4.67 -9.15 -14.18
N PRO A 3 3.45 -8.67 -13.87
CA PRO A 3 2.66 -7.92 -14.86
C PRO A 3 3.35 -6.64 -15.32
N LEU A 4 3.99 -5.88 -14.43
CA LEU A 4 4.71 -4.66 -14.79
C LEU A 4 5.87 -4.95 -15.74
N LEU A 5 6.69 -5.95 -15.42
CA LEU A 5 7.84 -6.34 -16.25
C LEU A 5 7.43 -6.79 -17.65
N ARG A 6 6.31 -7.52 -17.78
CA ARG A 6 5.76 -7.93 -19.08
C ARG A 6 5.33 -6.76 -19.96
N PHE A 7 4.93 -5.64 -19.35
CA PHE A 7 4.61 -4.40 -20.05
C PHE A 7 5.83 -3.52 -20.33
N GLY A 8 7.04 -3.98 -20.00
CA GLY A 8 8.29 -3.25 -20.26
C GLY A 8 8.66 -2.23 -19.20
N TRP A 9 8.04 -2.27 -18.02
CA TRP A 9 8.41 -1.41 -16.91
C TRP A 9 9.70 -1.87 -16.24
N GLU A 10 10.57 -0.93 -15.92
CA GLU A 10 11.65 -1.09 -14.97
C GLU A 10 11.09 -0.84 -13.56
N VAL A 11 11.41 -1.69 -12.60
CA VAL A 11 10.78 -1.67 -11.28
C VAL A 11 11.80 -1.51 -10.16
N ILE A 12 11.66 -0.46 -9.36
CA ILE A 12 12.37 -0.31 -8.08
C ILE A 12 11.52 -0.99 -7.01
N ALA A 13 11.96 -2.15 -6.55
CA ALA A 13 11.27 -2.97 -5.55
C ALA A 13 11.79 -2.64 -4.15
N VAL A 14 11.03 -1.84 -3.42
CA VAL A 14 11.34 -1.46 -2.04
C VAL A 14 10.87 -2.54 -1.07
N ASN A 15 11.77 -3.05 -0.23
CA ASN A 15 11.52 -4.17 0.67
C ASN A 15 12.26 -3.99 1.98
N ARG A 16 11.71 -4.53 3.08
CA ARG A 16 12.40 -4.56 4.38
C ARG A 16 13.60 -5.53 4.42
N SER A 17 13.73 -6.44 3.46
CA SER A 17 14.85 -7.37 3.34
C SER A 17 15.05 -7.77 1.89
N ASN A 18 16.13 -7.29 1.29
CA ASN A 18 16.51 -7.61 -0.08
C ASN A 18 16.85 -9.09 -0.24
N LYS A 19 17.51 -9.71 0.74
CA LYS A 19 17.82 -11.16 0.70
C LYS A 19 16.57 -12.00 0.44
N ARG A 20 15.48 -11.70 1.15
CA ARG A 20 14.21 -12.41 0.99
C ARG A 20 13.49 -12.03 -0.32
N ALA A 21 13.50 -10.77 -0.69
CA ALA A 21 12.85 -10.29 -1.91
C ALA A 21 13.50 -10.90 -3.16
N ILE A 22 14.82 -10.92 -3.23
CA ILE A 22 15.60 -11.53 -4.32
C ILE A 22 15.33 -13.03 -4.40
N LYS A 23 15.30 -13.74 -3.26
CA LYS A 23 14.97 -15.17 -3.25
C LYS A 23 13.60 -15.44 -3.88
N ILE A 24 12.58 -14.69 -3.46
CA ILE A 24 11.23 -14.83 -4.01
C ILE A 24 11.19 -14.44 -5.50
N ALA A 25 11.87 -13.36 -5.88
CA ALA A 25 11.93 -12.95 -7.28
C ALA A 25 12.50 -14.06 -8.18
N LYS A 26 13.58 -14.73 -7.75
CA LYS A 26 14.19 -15.84 -8.48
C LYS A 26 13.28 -17.08 -8.63
N GLU A 27 12.31 -17.25 -7.72
CA GLU A 27 11.33 -18.34 -7.81
C GLU A 27 10.22 -18.06 -8.85
N TYR A 28 9.89 -16.79 -9.12
CA TYR A 28 8.73 -16.41 -9.93
C TYR A 28 9.05 -15.65 -11.22
N LEU A 29 10.27 -15.12 -11.36
CA LEU A 29 10.71 -14.34 -12.52
C LEU A 29 11.78 -15.09 -13.30
N THR A 30 11.83 -14.86 -14.60
CA THR A 30 12.92 -15.32 -15.45
C THR A 30 14.19 -14.51 -15.20
N LYS A 31 15.35 -15.00 -15.68
CA LYS A 31 16.61 -14.26 -15.59
C LYS A 31 16.54 -12.91 -16.30
N GLU A 32 15.81 -12.81 -17.43
CA GLU A 32 15.64 -11.58 -18.18
C GLU A 32 14.70 -10.60 -17.43
N GLU A 33 13.58 -11.08 -16.87
CA GLU A 33 12.68 -10.25 -16.08
C GLU A 33 13.38 -9.64 -14.86
N ILE A 34 14.27 -10.39 -14.18
CA ILE A 34 15.01 -9.93 -12.99
C ILE A 34 15.97 -8.76 -13.31
N LYS A 35 16.53 -8.69 -14.51
CA LYS A 35 17.43 -7.58 -14.91
C LYS A 35 16.74 -6.21 -14.81
N ASN A 36 15.44 -6.17 -14.98
CA ASN A 36 14.63 -4.95 -14.89
C ASN A 36 14.04 -4.71 -13.49
N VAL A 37 14.57 -5.39 -12.44
CA VAL A 37 14.15 -5.20 -11.05
C VAL A 37 15.33 -4.75 -10.20
N HIS A 38 15.22 -3.57 -9.60
CA HIS A 38 16.19 -3.02 -8.66
C HIS A 38 15.65 -3.15 -7.25
N PHE A 39 16.42 -3.79 -6.38
CA PHE A 39 16.03 -4.01 -4.99
C PHE A 39 16.65 -2.94 -4.10
N ILE A 40 15.81 -2.22 -3.37
CA ILE A 40 16.21 -1.25 -2.34
C ILE A 40 15.65 -1.72 -1.00
N GLU A 41 16.51 -1.69 0.04
CA GLU A 41 16.10 -2.09 1.38
C GLU A 41 15.65 -0.85 2.16
N ILE A 42 14.37 -0.83 2.59
CA ILE A 42 13.79 0.22 3.42
C ILE A 42 12.83 -0.43 4.41
N ASP A 43 13.01 -0.18 5.69
CA ASP A 43 12.00 -0.48 6.70
C ASP A 43 11.04 0.71 6.86
N LEU A 44 9.80 0.54 6.37
CA LEU A 44 8.77 1.58 6.46
C LEU A 44 8.34 1.90 7.89
N SER A 45 8.72 1.09 8.89
CA SER A 45 8.49 1.42 10.29
C SER A 45 9.48 2.44 10.84
N ASP A 46 10.62 2.60 10.19
CA ASP A 46 11.67 3.55 10.57
C ASP A 46 11.71 4.73 9.59
N LEU A 47 11.30 5.92 10.04
CA LEU A 47 11.24 7.10 9.19
C LEU A 47 12.62 7.60 8.76
N ASP A 48 13.68 7.32 9.51
CA ASP A 48 15.04 7.68 9.12
C ASP A 48 15.55 6.75 8.02
N ASP A 49 15.22 5.46 8.10
CA ASP A 49 15.50 4.50 7.03
C ASP A 49 14.72 4.84 5.75
N VAL A 50 13.46 5.30 5.88
CA VAL A 50 12.70 5.82 4.73
C VAL A 50 13.38 7.02 4.08
N ARG A 51 13.90 7.99 4.86
CA ARG A 51 14.66 9.15 4.33
C ARG A 51 15.91 8.71 3.59
N LYS A 52 16.70 7.85 4.22
CA LYS A 52 17.92 7.30 3.65
C LYS A 52 17.65 6.56 2.34
N GLY A 53 16.69 5.65 2.35
CA GLY A 53 16.37 4.85 1.17
C GLY A 53 15.76 5.66 0.02
N CYS A 54 14.95 6.67 0.31
CA CYS A 54 14.49 7.61 -0.73
C CYS A 54 15.64 8.42 -1.31
N GLY A 55 16.60 8.86 -0.50
CA GLY A 55 17.84 9.50 -0.96
C GLY A 55 18.62 8.58 -1.91
N GLU A 56 18.84 7.32 -1.51
CA GLU A 56 19.49 6.31 -2.38
C GLU A 56 18.76 6.15 -3.73
N ILE A 57 17.41 6.11 -3.71
CA ILE A 57 16.64 6.01 -4.94
C ILE A 57 16.91 7.22 -5.86
N LEU A 58 16.87 8.44 -5.32
CA LEU A 58 17.07 9.66 -6.09
C LEU A 58 18.50 9.80 -6.63
N GLU A 59 19.49 9.35 -5.89
CA GLU A 59 20.89 9.36 -6.32
C GLU A 59 21.19 8.31 -7.38
N ARG A 60 20.67 7.09 -7.19
CA ARG A 60 20.98 5.93 -8.04
C ARG A 60 20.22 5.92 -9.35
N PHE A 61 18.97 6.37 -9.37
CA PHE A 61 18.11 6.35 -10.54
C PHE A 61 17.92 7.76 -11.11
N LYS A 62 18.56 8.00 -12.26
CA LYS A 62 18.53 9.34 -12.90
C LYS A 62 17.21 9.61 -13.65
N LYS A 63 16.48 8.57 -14.00
CA LYS A 63 15.15 8.72 -14.62
C LYS A 63 14.10 8.98 -13.53
N PRO A 64 13.17 9.93 -13.75
CA PRO A 64 12.07 10.16 -12.83
C PRO A 64 11.17 8.93 -12.66
N ILE A 65 10.57 8.80 -11.48
CA ILE A 65 9.62 7.75 -11.16
C ILE A 65 8.28 8.08 -11.82
N ASN A 66 7.82 7.22 -12.72
CA ASN A 66 6.52 7.41 -13.38
C ASN A 66 5.35 6.97 -12.50
N SER A 67 5.52 5.90 -11.71
CA SER A 67 4.44 5.36 -10.88
C SER A 67 4.96 4.87 -9.54
N LEU A 68 4.38 5.37 -8.45
CA LEU A 68 4.65 4.92 -7.08
C LEU A 68 3.47 4.07 -6.56
N ILE A 69 3.77 2.83 -6.13
CA ILE A 69 2.77 1.89 -5.61
C ILE A 69 3.01 1.66 -4.12
N CYS A 70 2.17 2.25 -3.27
CA CYS A 70 2.20 2.08 -1.82
C CYS A 70 1.43 0.82 -1.42
N ASN A 71 2.10 -0.34 -1.48
CA ASN A 71 1.48 -1.65 -1.30
C ASN A 71 1.72 -2.28 0.08
N ALA A 72 2.87 -2.01 0.72
CA ALA A 72 3.25 -2.70 1.94
C ALA A 72 2.23 -2.49 3.08
N ALA A 73 1.99 -3.53 3.86
CA ALA A 73 1.15 -3.43 5.04
C ALA A 73 1.50 -4.51 6.08
N VAL A 74 1.26 -4.19 7.34
CA VAL A 74 1.28 -5.13 8.46
C VAL A 74 -0.10 -5.18 9.11
N TYR A 75 -0.49 -6.38 9.52
CA TYR A 75 -1.73 -6.65 10.26
C TYR A 75 -1.42 -7.62 11.40
N LYS A 76 -1.52 -7.15 12.64
CA LYS A 76 -1.15 -7.89 13.85
C LYS A 76 -2.33 -7.98 14.83
N PRO A 77 -3.38 -8.77 14.52
CA PRO A 77 -4.62 -8.76 15.29
C PRO A 77 -4.53 -9.41 16.67
N ARG A 78 -3.44 -10.13 16.97
CA ARG A 78 -3.29 -10.90 18.22
C ARG A 78 -2.42 -10.27 19.29
N ILE A 79 -1.71 -9.20 18.95
CA ILE A 79 -0.85 -8.52 19.95
C ILE A 79 -1.71 -7.81 20.99
N ARG A 80 -1.31 -7.92 22.25
CA ARG A 80 -2.04 -7.32 23.37
C ARG A 80 -1.56 -5.90 23.70
N ARG A 81 -0.33 -5.57 23.30
CA ARG A 81 0.29 -4.26 23.49
C ARG A 81 0.77 -3.73 22.15
N PRO A 82 0.77 -2.42 21.93
CA PRO A 82 1.28 -1.85 20.70
C PRO A 82 2.78 -2.14 20.57
N GLU A 83 3.18 -2.67 19.42
CA GLU A 83 4.57 -2.57 18.99
C GLU A 83 4.81 -1.14 18.51
N ARG A 84 5.99 -0.61 18.74
CA ARG A 84 6.33 0.76 18.38
C ARG A 84 7.47 0.80 17.38
N SER A 85 7.41 1.78 16.49
CA SER A 85 8.49 2.15 15.59
C SER A 85 9.67 2.75 16.37
N PRO A 86 10.85 2.91 15.76
CA PRO A 86 11.97 3.63 16.39
C PRO A 86 11.59 5.05 16.87
N GLN A 87 10.71 5.74 16.15
CA GLN A 87 10.21 7.06 16.51
C GLN A 87 9.00 7.03 17.47
N GLY A 88 8.67 5.87 18.05
CA GLY A 88 7.63 5.71 19.05
C GLY A 88 6.20 5.56 18.54
N PHE A 89 5.95 5.57 17.24
CA PHE A 89 4.61 5.41 16.66
C PHE A 89 4.09 3.97 16.76
N GLU A 90 2.77 3.80 16.83
CA GLU A 90 2.16 2.47 16.73
C GLU A 90 2.51 1.84 15.37
N ASN A 91 2.92 0.58 15.38
CA ASN A 91 3.60 -0.05 14.25
C ASN A 91 2.72 -0.19 13.00
N SER A 92 1.40 -0.43 13.13
CA SER A 92 0.53 -0.47 11.95
C SER A 92 0.39 0.93 11.33
N MET A 93 0.33 1.97 12.15
CA MET A 93 0.29 3.35 11.69
C MET A 93 1.64 3.74 11.06
N ALA A 94 2.75 3.36 11.68
CA ALA A 94 4.08 3.64 11.15
C ALA A 94 4.30 3.03 9.77
N VAL A 95 4.08 1.72 9.61
CA VAL A 95 4.33 0.99 8.35
C VAL A 95 3.30 1.32 7.28
N ASN A 96 2.01 1.23 7.64
CA ASN A 96 0.95 1.28 6.63
C ASN A 96 0.67 2.71 6.15
N HIS A 97 0.96 3.71 6.99
CA HIS A 97 0.64 5.11 6.70
C HIS A 97 1.87 6.02 6.71
N PHE A 98 2.54 6.23 7.86
CA PHE A 98 3.59 7.25 7.96
C PHE A 98 4.77 6.99 7.03
N GLY A 99 5.26 5.75 6.94
CA GLY A 99 6.34 5.38 6.04
C GLY A 99 5.99 5.66 4.57
N HIS A 100 4.78 5.31 4.14
CA HIS A 100 4.30 5.61 2.79
C HIS A 100 4.08 7.11 2.59
N PHE A 101 3.48 7.81 3.56
CA PHE A 101 3.24 9.24 3.49
C PHE A 101 4.56 10.01 3.34
N LEU A 102 5.56 9.66 4.14
CA LEU A 102 6.90 10.27 4.04
C LEU A 102 7.54 9.98 2.69
N MET A 103 7.51 8.72 2.23
CA MET A 103 8.04 8.32 0.92
C MET A 103 7.37 9.09 -0.23
N ILE A 104 6.04 9.23 -0.20
CA ILE A 104 5.30 10.04 -1.18
C ILE A 104 5.82 11.47 -1.22
N ASN A 105 5.99 12.11 -0.06
CA ASN A 105 6.44 13.51 0.01
C ASN A 105 7.89 13.66 -0.46
N LEU A 106 8.78 12.75 -0.08
CA LEU A 106 10.20 12.78 -0.49
C LEU A 106 10.40 12.55 -1.99
N LEU A 107 9.54 11.75 -2.61
CA LEU A 107 9.64 11.42 -4.03
C LEU A 107 8.72 12.27 -4.92
N MET A 108 7.89 13.14 -4.35
CA MET A 108 6.85 13.89 -5.08
C MET A 108 7.43 14.74 -6.22
N GLU A 109 8.46 15.52 -5.98
CA GLU A 109 9.09 16.39 -7.00
C GLU A 109 9.67 15.55 -8.15
N ASN A 110 10.33 14.45 -7.82
CA ASN A 110 10.86 13.52 -8.82
C ASN A 110 9.73 12.89 -9.65
N ILE A 111 8.61 12.50 -9.05
CA ILE A 111 7.45 11.97 -9.76
C ILE A 111 6.82 13.04 -10.66
N LEU A 112 6.68 14.27 -10.18
CA LEU A 112 6.12 15.38 -10.94
C LEU A 112 7.00 15.81 -12.12
N SER A 113 8.31 15.58 -12.06
CA SER A 113 9.26 15.85 -13.15
C SER A 113 9.26 14.77 -14.24
N SER A 114 8.51 13.67 -14.06
CA SER A 114 8.52 12.58 -15.04
C SER A 114 7.90 13.01 -16.37
N GLU A 115 8.56 12.59 -17.46
CA GLU A 115 8.08 12.84 -18.81
C GLU A 115 6.72 12.16 -19.03
N ARG A 116 5.87 12.83 -19.81
CA ARG A 116 4.55 12.29 -20.16
C ARG A 116 4.63 11.27 -21.29
N GLU A 117 5.68 11.34 -22.09
CA GLU A 117 5.93 10.37 -23.16
C GLU A 117 7.02 9.40 -22.72
N ILE A 118 6.66 8.12 -22.64
CA ILE A 118 7.54 7.05 -22.20
C ILE A 118 7.59 5.93 -23.25
N VAL A 119 8.68 5.19 -23.28
CA VAL A 119 8.84 4.05 -24.19
C VAL A 119 8.68 2.75 -23.40
N LEU A 120 7.69 1.94 -23.77
CA LEU A 120 7.44 0.62 -23.21
C LEU A 120 7.48 -0.43 -24.33
N ASN A 121 8.33 -1.43 -24.20
CA ASN A 121 8.53 -2.46 -25.24
C ASN A 121 8.76 -1.87 -26.65
N GLY A 122 9.54 -0.77 -26.74
CA GLY A 122 9.85 -0.09 -28.00
C GLY A 122 8.72 0.78 -28.57
N LYS A 123 7.60 0.94 -27.86
CA LYS A 123 6.47 1.79 -28.30
C LYS A 123 6.36 3.04 -27.45
N SER A 124 6.31 4.21 -28.08
CA SER A 124 6.00 5.46 -27.38
C SER A 124 4.57 5.46 -26.88
N THR A 125 4.39 5.91 -25.65
CA THR A 125 3.11 5.92 -24.95
C THR A 125 3.01 7.16 -24.06
N VAL A 126 1.89 7.87 -24.13
CA VAL A 126 1.60 8.97 -23.21
C VAL A 126 1.20 8.39 -21.86
N PHE A 127 1.95 8.74 -20.83
CA PHE A 127 1.70 8.30 -19.46
C PHE A 127 1.58 9.49 -18.51
N LYS A 128 0.56 9.47 -17.64
CA LYS A 128 0.45 10.44 -16.56
C LYS A 128 1.09 9.88 -15.30
N PRO A 129 2.02 10.62 -14.66
CA PRO A 129 2.62 10.21 -13.38
C PRO A 129 1.55 9.81 -12.37
N ARG A 130 1.85 8.80 -11.55
CA ARG A 130 0.80 8.18 -10.74
C ARG A 130 1.28 7.76 -9.36
N ILE A 131 0.43 8.00 -8.35
CA ILE A 131 0.56 7.43 -7.01
C ILE A 131 -0.66 6.56 -6.75
N THR A 132 -0.44 5.28 -6.48
CA THR A 132 -1.48 4.30 -6.20
C THR A 132 -1.30 3.73 -4.80
N VAL A 133 -2.28 3.97 -3.92
CA VAL A 133 -2.23 3.53 -2.52
C VAL A 133 -3.18 2.35 -2.30
N LEU A 134 -2.68 1.25 -1.74
CA LEU A 134 -3.53 0.11 -1.42
C LEU A 134 -4.41 0.39 -0.20
N GLY A 135 -5.71 0.43 -0.47
CA GLY A 135 -6.79 0.57 0.49
C GLY A 135 -7.29 -0.76 1.05
N THR A 136 -8.43 -0.71 1.68
CA THR A 136 -9.15 -1.88 2.20
C THR A 136 -10.64 -1.56 2.35
N VAL A 137 -11.48 -2.56 2.18
CA VAL A 137 -12.92 -2.46 2.51
C VAL A 137 -13.17 -2.40 4.02
N THR A 138 -12.20 -2.82 4.86
CA THR A 138 -12.40 -2.83 6.32
C THR A 138 -12.32 -1.45 6.97
N ALA A 139 -11.85 -0.43 6.27
CA ALA A 139 -11.87 0.96 6.70
C ALA A 139 -13.13 1.71 6.24
N ASN A 140 -13.92 1.12 5.34
CA ASN A 140 -15.14 1.72 4.80
C ASN A 140 -16.38 1.23 5.56
N TYR A 141 -17.10 2.16 6.21
CA TYR A 141 -18.29 1.83 7.01
C TYR A 141 -19.48 1.35 6.18
N SER A 142 -19.55 1.68 4.90
CA SER A 142 -20.60 1.19 3.99
C SER A 142 -20.40 -0.28 3.60
N GLU A 143 -19.20 -0.79 3.74
CA GLU A 143 -18.85 -2.17 3.43
C GLU A 143 -19.04 -3.11 4.62
N LEU A 144 -19.42 -4.37 4.36
CA LEU A 144 -19.57 -5.39 5.41
C LEU A 144 -18.32 -5.50 6.27
N GLY A 145 -17.13 -5.54 5.67
CA GLY A 145 -15.85 -5.62 6.40
C GLY A 145 -15.59 -4.44 7.32
N GLY A 146 -16.07 -3.23 6.98
CA GLY A 146 -15.97 -2.05 7.82
C GLY A 146 -16.98 -2.04 8.97
N ARG A 147 -18.18 -2.55 8.74
CA ARG A 147 -19.25 -2.64 9.78
C ARG A 147 -18.95 -3.67 10.86
N ILE A 148 -18.24 -4.75 10.54
CA ILE A 148 -17.89 -5.77 11.53
C ILE A 148 -16.97 -5.17 12.59
N PRO A 149 -17.41 -5.12 13.89
CA PRO A 149 -16.64 -4.51 14.97
C PRO A 149 -15.56 -5.47 15.50
N ILE A 150 -14.59 -5.82 14.67
CA ILE A 150 -13.49 -6.71 15.03
C ILE A 150 -12.17 -5.93 15.00
N PRO A 151 -11.66 -5.47 16.15
CA PRO A 151 -12.32 -5.34 17.47
C PRO A 151 -13.21 -4.09 17.56
N ALA A 152 -13.11 -3.18 16.59
CA ALA A 152 -13.90 -1.97 16.46
C ALA A 152 -13.83 -1.44 15.02
N PRO A 153 -14.78 -0.58 14.60
CA PRO A 153 -14.68 0.18 13.35
C PRO A 153 -13.45 1.07 13.31
N ALA A 154 -13.05 1.53 12.11
CA ALA A 154 -12.09 2.62 11.97
C ALA A 154 -12.67 3.90 12.59
N ASP A 155 -11.86 4.60 13.37
CA ASP A 155 -12.26 5.84 14.04
C ASP A 155 -10.99 6.62 14.42
N LEU A 156 -10.78 7.75 13.77
CA LEU A 156 -9.65 8.64 14.01
C LEU A 156 -9.93 9.65 15.13
N GLY A 157 -11.21 9.84 15.49
CA GLY A 157 -11.65 10.79 16.50
C GLY A 157 -11.20 12.22 16.18
N ASP A 158 -10.75 12.92 17.20
CA ASP A 158 -10.19 14.28 17.12
C ASP A 158 -8.67 14.30 16.83
N LEU A 159 -8.09 13.16 16.48
CA LEU A 159 -6.65 12.97 16.25
C LEU A 159 -5.79 13.22 17.50
N SER A 160 -6.36 13.12 18.71
CA SER A 160 -5.62 13.36 19.95
C SER A 160 -4.41 12.43 20.11
N GLY A 161 -4.46 11.21 19.55
CA GLY A 161 -3.31 10.32 19.52
C GLY A 161 -2.15 10.89 18.71
N PHE A 162 -2.40 11.51 17.57
CA PHE A 162 -1.37 12.20 16.78
C PHE A 162 -0.83 13.42 17.52
N LYS A 163 -1.72 14.28 18.07
CA LYS A 163 -1.32 15.47 18.83
C LYS A 163 -0.41 15.12 20.01
N ASN A 164 -0.66 14.00 20.66
CA ASN A 164 0.10 13.54 21.84
C ASN A 164 1.25 12.58 21.47
N GLY A 165 1.62 12.44 20.19
CA GLY A 165 2.74 11.61 19.75
C GLY A 165 2.61 10.13 20.08
N PHE A 166 1.37 9.62 20.22
CA PHE A 166 1.09 8.23 20.63
C PHE A 166 1.71 7.84 21.99
N LEU A 167 1.92 8.78 22.91
CA LEU A 167 2.48 8.52 24.23
C LEU A 167 1.56 7.60 25.05
N SER A 168 2.16 6.71 25.84
CA SER A 168 1.42 5.81 26.72
C SER A 168 0.52 6.58 27.70
N PRO A 169 -0.72 6.13 27.95
CA PRO A 169 -1.35 4.89 27.46
C PRO A 169 -1.99 5.03 26.07
N ILE A 170 -1.87 6.17 25.42
CA ILE A 170 -2.49 6.50 24.13
C ILE A 170 -1.69 5.81 23.02
N SER A 171 -2.35 4.93 22.26
CA SER A 171 -1.71 4.19 21.19
C SER A 171 -2.55 4.14 19.93
N MET A 172 -3.69 4.86 19.93
CA MET A 172 -4.60 4.94 18.80
C MET A 172 -4.76 6.40 18.34
N ALA A 173 -5.05 6.60 17.07
CA ALA A 173 -5.24 7.93 16.49
C ALA A 173 -6.27 8.78 17.26
N ASN A 174 -7.35 8.15 17.73
CA ASN A 174 -8.42 8.77 18.51
C ASN A 174 -8.11 8.93 20.00
N GLY A 175 -6.87 8.83 20.44
CA GLY A 175 -6.47 9.01 21.83
C GLY A 175 -6.88 7.90 22.82
N LYS A 176 -7.46 6.80 22.32
CA LYS A 176 -7.93 5.70 23.17
C LYS A 176 -6.88 4.59 23.32
N LYS A 177 -7.18 3.62 24.19
CA LYS A 177 -6.35 2.43 24.41
C LYS A 177 -6.23 1.58 23.15
N PHE A 178 -5.10 0.90 23.04
CA PHE A 178 -4.75 0.06 21.89
C PHE A 178 -5.77 -1.05 21.62
N LYS A 179 -6.13 -1.17 20.34
CA LYS A 179 -6.94 -2.27 19.79
C LYS A 179 -6.32 -2.72 18.47
N PRO A 180 -5.70 -3.91 18.39
CA PRO A 180 -4.81 -4.29 17.28
C PRO A 180 -5.47 -4.28 15.90
N GLY A 181 -6.67 -4.87 15.77
CA GLY A 181 -7.38 -4.86 14.49
C GLY A 181 -7.85 -3.46 14.08
N LYS A 182 -8.21 -2.62 15.06
CA LYS A 182 -8.57 -1.21 14.81
C LYS A 182 -7.35 -0.40 14.33
N ALA A 183 -6.15 -0.64 14.88
CA ALA A 183 -4.94 0.04 14.46
C ALA A 183 -4.68 -0.13 12.94
N TYR A 184 -4.89 -1.32 12.42
CA TYR A 184 -4.84 -1.57 10.98
C TYR A 184 -5.90 -0.78 10.21
N LYS A 185 -7.17 -0.80 10.69
CA LYS A 185 -8.27 -0.08 10.04
C LYS A 185 -8.02 1.42 10.01
N ASP A 186 -7.58 1.99 11.15
CA ASP A 186 -7.24 3.42 11.26
C ASP A 186 -6.11 3.81 10.31
N SER A 187 -5.05 3.01 10.23
CA SER A 187 -3.94 3.29 9.30
C SER A 187 -4.38 3.27 7.83
N LYS A 188 -5.32 2.41 7.48
CA LYS A 188 -5.88 2.35 6.13
C LYS A 188 -6.86 3.49 5.85
N LEU A 189 -7.61 3.95 6.86
CA LEU A 189 -8.44 5.15 6.74
C LEU A 189 -7.57 6.38 6.49
N CYS A 190 -6.45 6.54 7.21
CA CYS A 190 -5.49 7.60 6.94
C CYS A 190 -4.98 7.59 5.50
N ASN A 191 -4.72 6.40 4.94
CA ASN A 191 -4.33 6.29 3.54
C ASN A 191 -5.40 6.82 2.57
N MET A 192 -6.69 6.59 2.85
CA MET A 192 -7.78 7.10 2.01
C MET A 192 -7.88 8.63 2.11
N VAL A 193 -7.74 9.18 3.32
CA VAL A 193 -7.69 10.64 3.54
C VAL A 193 -6.50 11.25 2.79
N THR A 194 -5.32 10.62 2.87
CA THR A 194 -4.13 11.07 2.13
C THR A 194 -4.38 11.12 0.62
N VAL A 195 -5.00 10.09 0.05
CA VAL A 195 -5.33 10.09 -1.40
C VAL A 195 -6.24 11.24 -1.76
N GLN A 196 -7.28 11.50 -0.97
CA GLN A 196 -8.20 12.62 -1.19
C GLN A 196 -7.50 13.97 -1.10
N GLU A 197 -6.69 14.19 -0.05
CA GLU A 197 -5.97 15.44 0.15
C GLU A 197 -4.90 15.70 -0.90
N LEU A 198 -4.14 14.70 -1.30
CA LEU A 198 -3.17 14.85 -2.39
C LEU A 198 -3.86 15.13 -3.72
N SER A 199 -5.01 14.49 -4.01
CA SER A 199 -5.77 14.75 -5.22
C SER A 199 -6.36 16.17 -5.28
N LYS A 200 -6.62 16.81 -4.12
CA LYS A 200 -7.03 18.22 -4.06
C LYS A 200 -5.85 19.18 -4.25
N ARG A 201 -4.68 18.83 -3.71
CA ARG A 201 -3.48 19.69 -3.73
C ARG A 201 -2.76 19.69 -5.07
N TYR A 202 -2.80 18.55 -5.78
CA TYR A 202 -2.10 18.38 -7.05
C TYR A 202 -3.09 18.20 -8.19
N PRO A 203 -3.03 19.05 -9.23
CA PRO A 203 -3.96 18.96 -10.36
C PRO A 203 -3.77 17.68 -11.15
N ALA A 204 -4.88 17.11 -11.62
CA ALA A 204 -4.93 15.84 -12.34
C ALA A 204 -4.17 15.85 -13.68
N GLU A 205 -3.89 17.04 -14.20
CA GLU A 205 -3.05 17.24 -15.38
C GLU A 205 -1.60 16.91 -15.11
N LYS A 206 -1.15 17.11 -13.87
CA LYS A 206 0.25 16.86 -13.45
C LYS A 206 0.44 15.44 -12.93
N ILE A 207 -0.46 14.95 -12.07
CA ILE A 207 -0.33 13.65 -11.41
C ILE A 207 -1.70 13.03 -11.12
N ILE A 208 -1.78 11.72 -11.22
CA ILE A 208 -2.96 10.96 -10.78
C ILE A 208 -2.67 10.33 -9.42
N VAL A 209 -3.45 10.71 -8.41
CA VAL A 209 -3.43 10.06 -7.10
C VAL A 209 -4.72 9.29 -6.91
N ASN A 210 -4.61 7.98 -6.73
CA ASN A 210 -5.75 7.08 -6.55
C ASN A 210 -5.47 5.99 -5.52
N SER A 211 -6.49 5.24 -5.19
CA SER A 211 -6.37 4.08 -4.32
C SER A 211 -7.05 2.86 -4.91
N LEU A 212 -6.68 1.67 -4.43
CA LEU A 212 -7.37 0.47 -4.83
C LEU A 212 -7.50 -0.55 -3.69
N TYR A 213 -8.57 -1.33 -3.77
CA TYR A 213 -8.73 -2.61 -3.08
C TYR A 213 -8.81 -3.74 -4.13
N PRO A 214 -7.77 -4.56 -4.28
CA PRO A 214 -7.71 -5.54 -5.37
C PRO A 214 -8.59 -6.78 -5.14
N GLY A 215 -9.31 -6.85 -4.02
CA GLY A 215 -10.01 -8.02 -3.52
C GLY A 215 -9.30 -8.64 -2.30
N CYS A 216 -9.93 -9.63 -1.69
CA CYS A 216 -9.37 -10.29 -0.50
C CYS A 216 -8.38 -11.38 -0.89
N VAL A 217 -7.09 -11.10 -0.72
CA VAL A 217 -6.00 -12.08 -0.94
C VAL A 217 -5.77 -12.84 0.37
N ALA A 218 -6.70 -13.74 0.70
CA ALA A 218 -6.79 -14.38 2.02
C ALA A 218 -5.61 -15.31 2.35
N ASP A 219 -4.88 -15.77 1.36
CA ASP A 219 -3.74 -16.70 1.47
C ASP A 219 -2.37 -16.00 1.50
N THR A 220 -2.33 -14.67 1.70
CA THR A 220 -1.09 -13.93 1.82
C THR A 220 -0.51 -13.94 3.24
N LYS A 221 0.77 -13.56 3.33
CA LYS A 221 1.46 -13.35 4.61
C LYS A 221 0.91 -12.17 5.43
N LEU A 222 -0.04 -11.41 4.93
CA LEU A 222 -0.73 -10.38 5.71
C LEU A 222 -1.44 -11.01 6.93
N PHE A 223 -2.00 -12.21 6.75
CA PHE A 223 -2.73 -12.93 7.79
C PHE A 223 -1.87 -13.91 8.62
N ARG A 224 -0.53 -13.86 8.48
CA ARG A 224 0.39 -14.78 9.18
C ARG A 224 0.25 -14.77 10.71
N ASP A 225 -0.13 -13.62 11.28
CA ASP A 225 -0.29 -13.42 12.73
C ASP A 225 -1.72 -13.68 13.22
N THR A 226 -2.61 -14.24 12.38
CA THR A 226 -3.94 -14.69 12.79
C THR A 226 -3.92 -16.15 13.30
N PRO A 227 -4.96 -16.61 14.04
CA PRO A 227 -5.07 -18.01 14.44
C PRO A 227 -5.01 -18.96 13.25
N TRP A 228 -4.44 -20.17 13.44
CA TRP A 228 -4.29 -21.13 12.37
C TRP A 228 -5.66 -21.55 11.76
N LEU A 229 -6.68 -21.71 12.61
CA LEU A 229 -8.04 -22.05 12.19
C LEU A 229 -8.64 -20.93 11.32
N PHE A 230 -8.41 -19.65 11.68
CA PHE A 230 -8.82 -18.52 10.85
C PHE A 230 -8.13 -18.58 9.48
N ARG A 231 -6.83 -18.82 9.43
CA ARG A 231 -6.07 -18.90 8.16
C ARG A 231 -6.57 -20.03 7.26
N PHE A 232 -7.03 -21.12 7.85
CA PHE A 232 -7.60 -22.25 7.12
C PHE A 232 -9.02 -21.96 6.61
N LEU A 233 -9.89 -21.45 7.46
CA LEU A 233 -11.31 -21.22 7.13
C LEU A 233 -11.56 -19.92 6.35
N PHE A 234 -10.76 -18.89 6.55
CA PHE A 234 -10.97 -17.58 5.95
C PHE A 234 -10.92 -17.57 4.41
N PRO A 235 -9.99 -18.24 3.73
CA PRO A 235 -10.04 -18.35 2.26
C PRO A 235 -11.31 -19.04 1.76
N ILE A 236 -11.78 -20.09 2.45
CA ILE A 236 -13.01 -20.81 2.14
C ILE A 236 -14.21 -19.88 2.30
N PHE A 237 -14.31 -19.18 3.43
CA PHE A 237 -15.35 -18.18 3.69
C PHE A 237 -15.36 -17.09 2.62
N GLN A 238 -14.17 -16.55 2.27
CA GLN A 238 -14.04 -15.53 1.25
C GLN A 238 -14.41 -16.03 -0.15
N LYS A 239 -14.15 -17.29 -0.45
CA LYS A 239 -14.47 -17.89 -1.76
C LYS A 239 -15.95 -18.19 -1.94
N PHE A 240 -16.58 -18.79 -0.93
CA PHE A 240 -17.94 -19.32 -1.06
C PHE A 240 -19.02 -18.41 -0.45
N ILE A 241 -18.73 -17.72 0.63
CA ILE A 241 -19.73 -16.89 1.35
C ILE A 241 -19.66 -15.44 0.85
N THR A 242 -18.51 -14.78 0.96
CA THR A 242 -18.42 -13.36 0.58
C THR A 242 -18.14 -13.14 -0.90
N LYS A 243 -17.64 -14.16 -1.60
CA LYS A 243 -17.20 -14.10 -3.01
C LYS A 243 -16.13 -13.01 -3.27
N GLY A 244 -15.45 -12.59 -2.21
CA GLY A 244 -14.40 -11.55 -2.28
C GLY A 244 -12.99 -12.08 -2.46
N TYR A 245 -12.80 -13.42 -2.49
CA TYR A 245 -11.49 -14.04 -2.66
C TYR A 245 -10.90 -13.72 -4.03
N VAL A 246 -9.61 -13.37 -4.04
CA VAL A 246 -8.79 -13.26 -5.26
C VAL A 246 -7.44 -13.94 -5.05
N SER A 247 -6.91 -14.52 -6.12
CA SER A 247 -5.55 -15.06 -6.12
C SER A 247 -4.50 -13.94 -6.05
N GLN A 248 -3.31 -14.25 -5.54
CA GLN A 248 -2.19 -13.30 -5.50
C GLN A 248 -1.86 -12.80 -6.92
N ARG A 249 -1.96 -13.67 -7.94
CA ARG A 249 -1.74 -13.31 -9.34
C ARG A 249 -2.74 -12.26 -9.80
N LEU A 250 -4.03 -12.50 -9.64
CA LEU A 250 -5.08 -11.58 -10.08
C LEU A 250 -5.02 -10.25 -9.32
N ALA A 251 -4.76 -10.28 -8.00
CA ALA A 251 -4.54 -9.05 -7.24
C ALA A 251 -3.34 -8.25 -7.76
N GLY A 252 -2.24 -8.93 -8.09
CA GLY A 252 -1.07 -8.29 -8.70
C GLY A 252 -1.35 -7.69 -10.08
N GLU A 253 -2.16 -8.35 -10.91
CA GLU A 253 -2.63 -7.84 -12.21
C GLU A 253 -3.47 -6.57 -12.02
N ARG A 254 -4.43 -6.55 -11.09
CA ARG A 254 -5.26 -5.37 -10.77
C ARG A 254 -4.43 -4.19 -10.26
N VAL A 255 -3.45 -4.45 -9.40
CA VAL A 255 -2.53 -3.41 -8.93
C VAL A 255 -1.74 -2.82 -10.10
N ALA A 256 -1.19 -3.66 -10.97
CA ALA A 256 -0.46 -3.20 -12.16
C ALA A 256 -1.37 -2.38 -13.09
N GLN A 257 -2.60 -2.82 -13.34
CA GLN A 257 -3.57 -2.11 -14.18
C GLN A 257 -3.86 -0.71 -13.61
N VAL A 258 -4.25 -0.61 -12.33
CA VAL A 258 -4.54 0.70 -11.72
C VAL A 258 -3.32 1.61 -11.73
N ALA A 259 -2.13 1.06 -11.51
CA ALA A 259 -0.90 1.83 -11.48
C ALA A 259 -0.39 2.25 -12.86
N THR A 260 -0.82 1.61 -13.97
CA THR A 260 -0.19 1.84 -15.27
C THR A 260 -1.13 2.02 -16.44
N TYR A 261 -2.37 1.53 -16.42
CA TYR A 261 -3.26 1.60 -17.57
C TYR A 261 -3.97 2.96 -17.67
N LYS A 262 -4.21 3.41 -18.89
CA LYS A 262 -4.86 4.70 -19.20
C LYS A 262 -6.29 4.77 -18.64
N GLU A 263 -7.03 3.67 -18.67
CA GLU A 263 -8.41 3.58 -18.19
C GLU A 263 -8.55 3.90 -16.71
N PHE A 264 -7.50 3.64 -15.94
CA PHE A 264 -7.44 3.90 -14.50
C PHE A 264 -6.80 5.24 -14.14
N ALA A 265 -6.47 6.08 -15.12
CA ALA A 265 -5.88 7.40 -14.93
C ALA A 265 -6.94 8.44 -14.48
N LYS A 266 -7.66 8.14 -13.39
CA LYS A 266 -8.67 9.01 -12.78
C LYS A 266 -8.24 9.40 -11.36
N PRO A 267 -8.17 10.70 -11.04
CA PRO A 267 -7.75 11.17 -9.71
C PRO A 267 -8.84 10.95 -8.67
N SER A 268 -8.46 10.79 -7.42
CA SER A 268 -9.36 10.66 -6.26
C SER A 268 -10.32 9.45 -6.30
N VAL A 269 -10.10 8.50 -7.20
CA VAL A 269 -10.94 7.31 -7.31
C VAL A 269 -10.42 6.21 -6.40
N HIS A 270 -11.31 5.56 -5.68
CA HIS A 270 -11.05 4.30 -5.01
C HIS A 270 -11.55 3.13 -5.87
N TRP A 271 -10.64 2.51 -6.59
CA TRP A 271 -10.93 1.33 -7.38
C TRP A 271 -11.14 0.12 -6.47
N SER A 272 -12.29 -0.52 -6.53
CA SER A 272 -12.62 -1.61 -5.63
C SER A 272 -13.11 -2.85 -6.38
N TRP A 273 -12.47 -3.98 -6.13
CA TRP A 273 -12.92 -5.31 -6.52
C TRP A 273 -13.44 -6.07 -5.30
N GLY A 274 -14.25 -5.40 -4.49
CA GLY A 274 -14.99 -6.00 -3.39
C GLY A 274 -16.18 -6.81 -3.88
N ASN A 275 -16.98 -7.32 -2.94
CA ASN A 275 -18.17 -8.10 -3.24
C ASN A 275 -19.16 -7.27 -4.07
N ARG A 276 -19.37 -7.67 -5.33
CA ARG A 276 -20.32 -7.05 -6.26
C ARG A 276 -20.08 -5.58 -6.60
N GLN A 277 -18.97 -4.99 -6.21
CA GLN A 277 -18.62 -3.66 -6.69
C GLN A 277 -18.13 -3.76 -8.13
N LYS A 278 -18.90 -3.19 -9.03
CA LYS A 278 -18.43 -2.82 -10.36
C LYS A 278 -17.73 -1.47 -10.22
N THR A 279 -16.52 -1.38 -10.68
CA THR A 279 -15.80 -0.11 -10.85
C THR A 279 -16.50 0.73 -11.88
#